data_0c0006ddeccb5d246f135b0e7414303e
#
_entry.id   0c0006ddeccb5d246f135b0e7414303e
#
_cell.length_a   1.000
_cell.length_b   1.000
_cell.length_c   1.000
_cell.angle_alpha   90.00
_cell.angle_beta   90.00
_cell.angle_gamma   90.00
#
_symmetry.space_group_name_H-M   'P 1'
#
loop_
_entity.id
_entity.type
_entity.pdbx_description
1 polymer ?
#
loop_
_entity_poly.entity_id
_entity_poly.type
_entity_poly.pdbx_seq_one_letter_code
_entity_poly.pdbx_strand_id
1 'polypeptide(L)'
;MEVGYNLKKFLKIVATTLVFALIISSTYGIGYLIGYIQNKQNEESSYKKTNEYINIMTLNVCSWSFDGKDLETRIDGIADTINNNNIDTFGVQEATPYWMTALNEKLSDKYAYIGVGSNSGKDYKESDDAEDEFTAIFYLKEKFRVIGSGCFWLSETPDEISYGWGSAYRRICNWVILENKYTNTQFVHLNTHFDNASSEARRQSIGMILEKVKEFKDLPVVFTGDLNFLEKSMGYKDITSDILKDTKALAKDTMHSSTFHNADPNAYKDFVLDYILINDGFKAVKYEVIKKRYNFRYISDHYAVVAKVEVAS
;
A
#
# COMPACT_ATOMS: atom_id res chain seq x y z
N MET A 1 -33.67 37.82 -71.44
CA MET A 1 -34.20 36.62 -70.76
C MET A 1 -33.10 35.61 -70.39
N GLU A 2 -32.07 35.44 -71.20
CA GLU A 2 -30.99 34.45 -70.97
C GLU A 2 -30.08 34.74 -69.76
N VAL A 3 -29.78 36.00 -69.48
CA VAL A 3 -28.86 36.44 -68.38
C VAL A 3 -29.50 36.12 -67.02
N GLY A 4 -30.81 36.27 -66.87
CA GLY A 4 -31.52 35.98 -65.60
C GLY A 4 -31.66 34.48 -65.32
N TYR A 5 -31.70 33.66 -66.35
CA TYR A 5 -31.77 32.20 -66.19
C TYR A 5 -30.41 31.63 -65.76
N ASN A 6 -29.31 32.13 -66.32
CA ASN A 6 -27.96 31.71 -65.93
C ASN A 6 -27.60 32.12 -64.49
N LEU A 7 -28.02 33.30 -64.06
CA LEU A 7 -27.80 33.77 -62.70
C LEU A 7 -28.54 32.89 -61.66
N LYS A 8 -29.83 32.56 -61.95
CA LYS A 8 -30.61 31.66 -61.05
C LYS A 8 -30.00 30.27 -60.97
N LYS A 9 -29.51 29.73 -62.09
CA LYS A 9 -28.85 28.41 -62.12
C LYS A 9 -27.51 28.44 -61.35
N PHE A 10 -26.71 29.50 -61.49
CA PHE A 10 -25.48 29.72 -60.75
C PHE A 10 -25.73 29.81 -59.23
N LEU A 11 -26.70 30.63 -58.79
CA LEU A 11 -27.07 30.77 -57.38
C LEU A 11 -27.57 29.45 -56.78
N LYS A 12 -28.31 28.64 -57.54
CA LYS A 12 -28.77 27.34 -57.12
C LYS A 12 -27.60 26.33 -56.91
N ILE A 13 -26.61 26.34 -57.80
CA ILE A 13 -25.40 25.53 -57.69
C ILE A 13 -24.59 25.97 -56.42
N VAL A 14 -24.36 27.27 -56.24
CA VAL A 14 -23.63 27.81 -55.08
C VAL A 14 -24.33 27.45 -53.78
N ALA A 15 -25.68 27.59 -53.71
CA ALA A 15 -26.46 27.24 -52.50
C ALA A 15 -26.36 25.74 -52.22
N THR A 16 -26.46 24.89 -53.25
CA THR A 16 -26.35 23.43 -53.08
C THR A 16 -24.93 23.04 -52.58
N THR A 17 -23.89 23.65 -53.15
CA THR A 17 -22.51 23.38 -52.76
C THR A 17 -22.25 23.81 -51.30
N LEU A 18 -22.79 24.96 -50.88
CA LEU A 18 -22.67 25.41 -49.49
C LEU A 18 -23.42 24.49 -48.51
N VAL A 19 -24.60 23.99 -48.88
CA VAL A 19 -25.35 23.03 -48.03
C VAL A 19 -24.55 21.72 -47.93
N PHE A 20 -24.00 21.21 -49.02
CA PHE A 20 -23.14 20.02 -48.96
C PHE A 20 -21.88 20.22 -48.12
N ALA A 21 -21.22 21.38 -48.22
CA ALA A 21 -20.04 21.70 -47.43
C ALA A 21 -20.38 21.79 -45.91
N LEU A 22 -21.54 22.34 -45.58
CA LEU A 22 -22.03 22.40 -44.17
C LEU A 22 -22.39 21.01 -43.62
N ILE A 23 -23.01 20.15 -44.45
CA ILE A 23 -23.30 18.76 -44.04
C ILE A 23 -22.00 17.98 -43.84
N ILE A 24 -21.05 18.10 -44.75
CA ILE A 24 -19.75 17.43 -44.60
C ILE A 24 -19.01 17.93 -43.37
N SER A 25 -18.93 19.24 -43.15
CA SER A 25 -18.25 19.80 -41.95
C SER A 25 -18.95 19.40 -40.66
N SER A 26 -20.29 19.34 -40.64
CA SER A 26 -21.02 18.88 -39.45
C SER A 26 -20.82 17.38 -39.19
N THR A 27 -20.80 16.53 -40.22
CA THR A 27 -20.54 15.10 -40.07
C THR A 27 -19.10 14.82 -39.61
N TYR A 28 -18.12 15.54 -40.13
CA TYR A 28 -16.73 15.47 -39.63
C TYR A 28 -16.63 15.96 -38.18
N GLY A 29 -17.27 17.06 -37.82
CA GLY A 29 -17.33 17.58 -36.47
C GLY A 29 -18.01 16.61 -35.47
N ILE A 30 -19.11 16.01 -35.88
CA ILE A 30 -19.80 14.99 -35.08
C ILE A 30 -18.94 13.74 -34.94
N GLY A 31 -18.32 13.26 -36.01
CA GLY A 31 -17.41 12.11 -35.96
C GLY A 31 -16.20 12.34 -35.05
N TYR A 32 -15.59 13.55 -35.13
CA TYR A 32 -14.51 13.93 -34.23
C TYR A 32 -14.95 13.98 -32.77
N LEU A 33 -16.11 14.55 -32.47
CA LEU A 33 -16.67 14.62 -31.13
C LEU A 33 -16.98 13.23 -30.55
N ILE A 34 -17.57 12.35 -31.36
CA ILE A 34 -17.84 10.95 -30.96
C ILE A 34 -16.52 10.24 -30.67
N GLY A 35 -15.51 10.36 -31.53
CA GLY A 35 -14.20 9.77 -31.33
C GLY A 35 -13.52 10.28 -30.06
N TYR A 36 -13.61 11.59 -29.80
CA TYR A 36 -13.08 12.20 -28.58
C TYR A 36 -13.77 11.67 -27.31
N ILE A 37 -15.11 11.59 -27.32
CA ILE A 37 -15.89 11.05 -26.20
C ILE A 37 -15.57 9.57 -25.96
N GLN A 38 -15.47 8.76 -27.03
CA GLN A 38 -15.12 7.34 -26.92
C GLN A 38 -13.70 7.14 -26.38
N ASN A 39 -12.73 7.93 -26.86
CA ASN A 39 -11.37 7.89 -26.31
C ASN A 39 -11.33 8.26 -24.83
N LYS A 40 -12.05 9.31 -24.46
CA LYS A 40 -12.12 9.74 -23.04
C LYS A 40 -12.79 8.68 -22.17
N GLN A 41 -13.87 8.05 -22.64
CA GLN A 41 -14.52 6.94 -21.94
C GLN A 41 -13.62 5.70 -21.82
N ASN A 42 -12.85 5.39 -22.86
CA ASN A 42 -11.89 4.30 -22.86
C ASN A 42 -10.71 4.59 -21.91
N GLU A 43 -10.21 5.82 -21.88
CA GLU A 43 -9.18 6.27 -20.93
C GLU A 43 -9.70 6.17 -19.49
N GLU A 44 -10.90 6.69 -19.20
CA GLU A 44 -11.54 6.60 -17.88
C GLU A 44 -11.78 5.14 -17.45
N SER A 45 -12.25 4.29 -18.36
CA SER A 45 -12.47 2.87 -18.08
C SER A 45 -11.16 2.13 -17.81
N SER A 46 -10.12 2.39 -18.63
CA SER A 46 -8.78 1.83 -18.44
C SER A 46 -8.16 2.32 -17.12
N TYR A 47 -8.30 3.60 -16.83
CA TYR A 47 -7.80 4.21 -15.61
C TYR A 47 -8.52 3.68 -14.37
N LYS A 48 -9.84 3.52 -14.42
CA LYS A 48 -10.64 2.91 -13.35
C LYS A 48 -10.19 1.47 -13.09
N LYS A 49 -10.06 0.66 -14.13
CA LYS A 49 -9.62 -0.74 -14.02
C LYS A 49 -8.21 -0.86 -13.43
N THR A 50 -7.29 0.05 -13.75
CA THR A 50 -5.94 0.07 -13.18
C THR A 50 -5.95 0.44 -11.69
N ASN A 51 -6.91 1.27 -11.26
CA ASN A 51 -7.04 1.73 -9.87
C ASN A 51 -7.89 0.81 -8.97
N GLU A 52 -8.48 -0.27 -9.50
CA GLU A 52 -9.15 -1.30 -8.71
C GLU A 52 -8.16 -2.15 -7.90
N TYR A 53 -6.92 -2.29 -8.40
CA TYR A 53 -5.87 -3.00 -7.67
C TYR A 53 -5.12 -2.10 -6.71
N ILE A 54 -4.68 -2.70 -5.60
CA ILE A 54 -3.84 -2.05 -4.60
C ILE A 54 -2.59 -2.92 -4.41
N ASN A 55 -1.41 -2.33 -4.63
CA ASN A 55 -0.13 -2.95 -4.33
C ASN A 55 0.29 -2.54 -2.92
N ILE A 56 0.39 -3.52 -2.05
CA ILE A 56 0.68 -3.35 -0.63
C ILE A 56 2.05 -3.93 -0.35
N MET A 57 2.84 -3.25 0.49
CA MET A 57 4.13 -3.76 0.93
C MET A 57 4.23 -3.73 2.45
N THR A 58 4.97 -4.65 3.04
CA THR A 58 5.51 -4.57 4.40
C THR A 58 7.01 -4.74 4.37
N LEU A 59 7.71 -3.99 5.22
CA LEU A 59 9.16 -4.08 5.37
C LEU A 59 9.61 -3.66 6.78
N ASN A 60 10.19 -4.59 7.51
CA ASN A 60 11.06 -4.24 8.62
C ASN A 60 12.33 -3.61 8.05
N VAL A 61 12.60 -2.33 8.39
CA VAL A 61 13.73 -1.59 7.83
C VAL A 61 15.04 -1.89 8.54
N CYS A 62 15.03 -2.62 9.66
CA CYS A 62 16.19 -2.90 10.50
C CYS A 62 16.84 -1.62 11.05
N SER A 63 16.48 -1.23 12.28
CA SER A 63 16.90 0.03 12.89
C SER A 63 18.40 0.15 13.10
N TRP A 64 19.08 -0.96 13.36
CA TRP A 64 20.50 -0.99 13.64
C TRP A 64 21.36 -1.07 12.38
N SER A 65 22.64 -0.78 12.53
CA SER A 65 23.63 -0.84 11.46
C SER A 65 23.84 -2.28 11.00
N PHE A 66 23.06 -2.68 10.03
CA PHE A 66 23.14 -3.98 9.38
C PHE A 66 24.28 -4.00 8.37
N ASP A 67 25.13 -5.05 8.41
CA ASP A 67 26.27 -5.23 7.50
C ASP A 67 27.31 -4.08 7.56
N GLY A 68 27.35 -3.36 8.71
CA GLY A 68 28.37 -2.34 8.99
C GLY A 68 28.31 -1.11 8.12
N LYS A 69 27.11 -0.73 7.55
CA LYS A 69 27.08 0.26 6.48
C LYS A 69 25.83 1.10 6.40
N ASP A 70 26.11 2.20 5.88
CA ASP A 70 25.49 3.32 5.23
C ASP A 70 23.96 3.21 5.06
N LEU A 71 23.26 3.81 5.99
CA LEU A 71 21.81 3.99 5.96
C LEU A 71 21.33 4.65 4.65
N GLU A 72 22.10 5.58 4.07
CA GLU A 72 21.74 6.26 2.82
C GLU A 72 21.60 5.28 1.65
N THR A 73 22.52 4.34 1.52
CA THR A 73 22.44 3.31 0.46
C THR A 73 21.22 2.42 0.64
N ARG A 74 20.83 2.11 1.89
CA ARG A 74 19.65 1.31 2.21
C ARG A 74 18.36 2.04 1.88
N ILE A 75 18.27 3.34 2.20
CA ILE A 75 17.13 4.19 1.89
C ILE A 75 16.90 4.29 0.38
N ASP A 76 17.96 4.48 -0.41
CA ASP A 76 17.86 4.48 -1.87
C ASP A 76 17.32 3.14 -2.39
N GLY A 77 17.80 2.03 -1.86
CA GLY A 77 17.33 0.70 -2.21
C GLY A 77 15.87 0.45 -1.82
N ILE A 78 15.42 0.99 -0.67
CA ILE A 78 14.02 0.93 -0.25
C ILE A 78 13.14 1.76 -1.19
N ALA A 79 13.53 2.99 -1.50
CA ALA A 79 12.82 3.85 -2.43
C ALA A 79 12.73 3.23 -3.83
N ASP A 80 13.80 2.63 -4.33
CA ASP A 80 13.81 1.88 -5.59
C ASP A 80 12.88 0.66 -5.53
N THR A 81 12.83 -0.05 -4.40
CA THR A 81 11.91 -1.18 -4.21
C THR A 81 10.46 -0.72 -4.31
N ILE A 82 10.10 0.37 -3.63
CA ILE A 82 8.77 0.96 -3.65
C ILE A 82 8.37 1.39 -5.08
N ASN A 83 9.24 2.14 -5.75
CA ASN A 83 8.96 2.66 -7.09
C ASN A 83 8.87 1.54 -8.15
N ASN A 84 9.79 0.56 -8.13
CA ASN A 84 9.83 -0.52 -9.13
C ASN A 84 8.66 -1.51 -8.99
N ASN A 85 8.03 -1.58 -7.82
CA ASN A 85 6.87 -2.43 -7.57
C ASN A 85 5.55 -1.65 -7.57
N ASN A 86 5.58 -0.35 -7.91
CA ASN A 86 4.41 0.52 -7.97
C ASN A 86 3.56 0.41 -6.69
N ILE A 87 4.21 0.52 -5.53
CA ILE A 87 3.55 0.34 -4.23
C ILE A 87 2.57 1.48 -4.00
N ASP A 88 1.35 1.14 -3.62
CA ASP A 88 0.28 2.11 -3.33
C ASP A 88 0.23 2.50 -1.86
N THR A 89 0.45 1.52 -0.97
CA THR A 89 0.53 1.72 0.49
C THR A 89 1.46 0.68 1.10
N PHE A 90 2.17 1.07 2.17
CA PHE A 90 3.08 0.14 2.83
C PHE A 90 3.25 0.43 4.32
N GLY A 91 3.46 -0.64 5.09
CA GLY A 91 3.86 -0.58 6.50
C GLY A 91 5.35 -0.77 6.65
N VAL A 92 5.96 0.01 7.56
CA VAL A 92 7.34 -0.17 8.00
C VAL A 92 7.39 -0.60 9.45
N GLN A 93 8.43 -1.34 9.85
CA GLN A 93 8.72 -1.72 11.22
C GLN A 93 10.17 -1.35 11.50
N GLU A 94 10.52 -1.15 12.76
CA GLU A 94 11.83 -0.69 13.24
C GLU A 94 12.27 0.67 12.69
N ALA A 95 11.35 1.47 12.17
CA ALA A 95 11.69 2.82 11.72
C ALA A 95 11.87 3.75 12.92
N THR A 96 13.12 4.14 13.23
CA THR A 96 13.44 5.17 14.24
C THR A 96 13.15 6.58 13.69
N PRO A 97 13.19 7.66 14.50
CA PRO A 97 13.06 9.03 14.00
C PRO A 97 14.04 9.36 12.87
N TYR A 98 15.24 8.81 12.91
CA TYR A 98 16.21 8.93 11.81
C TYR A 98 15.71 8.28 10.52
N TRP A 99 15.20 7.04 10.60
CA TRP A 99 14.62 6.35 9.46
C TRP A 99 13.38 7.06 8.91
N MET A 100 12.51 7.53 9.78
CA MET A 100 11.31 8.27 9.37
C MET A 100 11.67 9.57 8.68
N THR A 101 12.70 10.30 9.15
CA THR A 101 13.23 11.50 8.49
C THR A 101 13.70 11.17 7.08
N ALA A 102 14.56 10.19 6.93
CA ALA A 102 15.16 9.82 5.65
C ALA A 102 14.12 9.26 4.64
N LEU A 103 13.20 8.41 5.12
CA LEU A 103 12.09 7.92 4.28
C LEU A 103 11.18 9.07 3.83
N ASN A 104 10.84 9.98 4.73
CA ASN A 104 9.99 11.12 4.39
C ASN A 104 10.70 12.07 3.41
N GLU A 105 11.96 12.40 3.60
CA GLU A 105 12.75 13.21 2.67
C GLU A 105 12.78 12.59 1.27
N LYS A 106 12.93 11.28 1.18
CA LYS A 106 13.02 10.55 -0.09
C LYS A 106 11.69 10.34 -0.81
N LEU A 107 10.59 10.25 -0.06
CA LEU A 107 9.30 9.80 -0.58
C LEU A 107 8.20 10.88 -0.54
N SER A 108 8.42 12.01 0.18
CA SER A 108 7.35 12.99 0.45
C SER A 108 6.75 13.67 -0.79
N ASP A 109 7.41 13.63 -1.94
CA ASP A 109 6.81 14.11 -3.19
C ASP A 109 5.56 13.30 -3.56
N LYS A 110 5.59 11.98 -3.36
CA LYS A 110 4.53 11.05 -3.76
C LYS A 110 3.71 10.53 -2.58
N TYR A 111 4.36 10.24 -1.46
CA TYR A 111 3.75 9.58 -0.31
C TYR A 111 3.55 10.53 0.86
N ALA A 112 2.53 10.23 1.66
CA ALA A 112 2.39 10.71 3.03
C ALA A 112 2.33 9.50 3.96
N TYR A 113 2.43 9.72 5.27
CA TYR A 113 2.40 8.65 6.26
C TYR A 113 1.42 8.96 7.39
N ILE A 114 1.04 7.90 8.10
CA ILE A 114 0.32 7.92 9.37
C ILE A 114 1.11 7.03 10.34
N GLY A 115 1.19 7.44 11.59
CA GLY A 115 1.79 6.66 12.66
C GLY A 115 2.50 7.54 13.66
N VAL A 116 2.59 7.01 14.87
CA VAL A 116 3.31 7.60 16.01
C VAL A 116 4.31 6.60 16.55
N GLY A 117 5.29 7.08 17.30
CA GLY A 117 6.29 6.24 17.93
C GLY A 117 5.73 5.45 19.11
N SER A 118 6.21 4.22 19.30
CA SER A 118 5.76 3.32 20.35
C SER A 118 6.15 3.79 21.76
N ASN A 119 7.26 4.52 21.88
CA ASN A 119 7.76 5.03 23.15
C ASN A 119 7.18 6.40 23.50
N SER A 120 6.93 7.25 22.52
CA SER A 120 6.52 8.64 22.73
C SER A 120 5.03 8.90 22.50
N GLY A 121 4.37 8.11 21.67
CA GLY A 121 3.03 8.41 21.17
C GLY A 121 2.95 9.65 20.28
N LYS A 122 4.09 10.14 19.78
CA LYS A 122 4.23 11.38 19.00
C LYS A 122 4.64 11.11 17.56
N ASP A 123 4.48 12.12 16.71
CA ASP A 123 5.13 12.15 15.39
C ASP A 123 6.66 12.13 15.54
N TYR A 124 7.38 11.56 14.58
CA TYR A 124 8.84 11.44 14.66
C TYR A 124 9.58 12.78 14.77
N LYS A 125 8.97 13.87 14.31
CA LYS A 125 9.53 15.22 14.42
C LYS A 125 9.45 15.79 15.83
N GLU A 126 8.60 15.21 16.66
CA GLU A 126 8.33 15.64 18.04
C GLU A 126 8.87 14.63 19.07
N SER A 127 9.38 13.47 18.62
CA SER A 127 9.98 12.48 19.51
C SER A 127 11.40 12.88 19.89
N ASP A 128 11.66 12.92 21.21
CA ASP A 128 12.99 13.15 21.76
C ASP A 128 13.76 11.85 22.00
N ASP A 129 13.14 10.69 21.73
CA ASP A 129 13.71 9.36 21.91
C ASP A 129 14.26 8.84 20.57
N ALA A 130 15.58 8.73 20.47
CA ALA A 130 16.25 8.23 19.27
C ALA A 130 15.96 6.76 18.95
N GLU A 131 15.54 5.99 19.96
CA GLU A 131 15.17 4.57 19.88
C GLU A 131 13.65 4.36 19.74
N ASP A 132 12.88 5.45 19.58
CA ASP A 132 11.43 5.37 19.38
C ASP A 132 11.13 4.63 18.09
N GLU A 133 10.38 3.54 18.18
CA GLU A 133 10.06 2.71 17.02
C GLU A 133 8.71 3.11 16.40
N PHE A 134 8.73 3.35 15.11
CA PHE A 134 7.54 3.66 14.31
C PHE A 134 7.13 2.44 13.47
N THR A 135 5.88 2.03 13.64
CA THR A 135 5.19 1.12 12.73
C THR A 135 4.30 1.94 11.79
N ALA A 136 4.92 2.87 11.07
CA ALA A 136 4.20 3.82 10.22
C ALA A 136 3.61 3.17 8.98
N ILE A 137 2.52 3.76 8.47
CA ILE A 137 1.86 3.39 7.22
C ILE A 137 2.02 4.54 6.24
N PHE A 138 2.70 4.29 5.14
CA PHE A 138 2.83 5.21 4.03
C PHE A 138 1.76 4.92 2.96
N TYR A 139 1.28 5.98 2.31
CA TYR A 139 0.28 5.86 1.25
C TYR A 139 0.51 6.86 0.13
N LEU A 140 0.18 6.46 -1.11
CA LEU A 140 0.32 7.28 -2.31
C LEU A 140 -0.71 8.42 -2.29
N LYS A 141 -0.26 9.67 -2.13
CA LYS A 141 -1.10 10.87 -2.02
C LYS A 141 -2.01 11.10 -3.23
N GLU A 142 -1.54 10.74 -4.41
CA GLU A 142 -2.33 10.89 -5.64
C GLU A 142 -3.54 9.95 -5.63
N LYS A 143 -3.36 8.71 -5.14
CA LYS A 143 -4.39 7.67 -5.19
C LYS A 143 -5.35 7.71 -4.00
N PHE A 144 -4.85 8.07 -2.81
CA PHE A 144 -5.63 7.97 -1.58
C PHE A 144 -5.81 9.29 -0.85
N ARG A 145 -6.90 9.38 -0.08
CA ARG A 145 -7.10 10.34 0.99
C ARG A 145 -7.39 9.63 2.30
N VAL A 146 -6.98 10.22 3.42
CA VAL A 146 -7.23 9.71 4.76
C VAL A 146 -8.65 10.10 5.18
N ILE A 147 -9.42 9.13 5.67
CA ILE A 147 -10.76 9.31 6.24
C ILE A 147 -10.70 9.29 7.75
N GLY A 148 -9.83 8.47 8.33
CA GLY A 148 -9.61 8.36 9.75
C GLY A 148 -8.32 7.60 10.03
N SER A 149 -7.76 7.77 11.21
CA SER A 149 -6.57 7.06 11.66
C SER A 149 -6.49 7.01 13.17
N GLY A 150 -5.65 6.13 13.69
CA GLY A 150 -5.37 6.03 15.11
C GLY A 150 -4.29 5.01 15.41
N CYS A 151 -4.06 4.81 16.69
CA CYS A 151 -3.13 3.82 17.18
C CYS A 151 -3.62 3.22 18.50
N PHE A 152 -3.05 2.11 18.90
CA PHE A 152 -3.23 1.52 20.22
C PHE A 152 -2.01 0.71 20.59
N TRP A 153 -1.65 0.72 21.90
CA TRP A 153 -0.57 -0.12 22.42
C TRP A 153 -1.02 -1.57 22.56
N LEU A 154 -0.14 -2.47 22.21
CA LEU A 154 -0.37 -3.92 22.37
C LEU A 154 -0.04 -4.30 23.83
N SER A 155 -0.94 -3.91 24.72
CA SER A 155 -0.80 -4.04 26.16
C SER A 155 -2.18 -4.15 26.85
N GLU A 156 -2.17 -4.34 28.16
CA GLU A 156 -3.37 -4.31 29.02
C GLU A 156 -4.01 -2.91 29.08
N THR A 157 -3.28 -1.86 28.72
CA THR A 157 -3.73 -0.47 28.67
C THR A 157 -3.52 0.12 27.27
N PRO A 158 -4.37 -0.23 26.28
CA PRO A 158 -4.13 0.09 24.87
C PRO A 158 -4.14 1.59 24.56
N ASP A 159 -4.76 2.40 25.38
CA ASP A 159 -4.84 3.86 25.21
C ASP A 159 -3.68 4.61 25.89
N GLU A 160 -2.75 3.89 26.49
CA GLU A 160 -1.62 4.46 27.23
C GLU A 160 -0.29 3.86 26.73
N ILE A 161 0.78 4.66 26.77
CA ILE A 161 2.14 4.22 26.47
C ILE A 161 2.56 3.17 27.51
N SER A 162 2.61 1.90 27.12
CA SER A 162 2.82 0.80 28.05
C SER A 162 3.50 -0.41 27.43
N TYR A 163 4.05 -1.26 28.27
CA TYR A 163 4.52 -2.60 27.93
C TYR A 163 3.38 -3.60 28.16
N GLY A 164 3.23 -4.59 27.27
CA GLY A 164 2.20 -5.61 27.39
C GLY A 164 2.79 -6.99 27.70
N TRP A 165 2.24 -7.70 28.69
CA TRP A 165 2.46 -9.15 28.93
C TRP A 165 3.92 -9.59 28.91
N GLY A 166 4.80 -8.80 29.54
CA GLY A 166 6.22 -9.09 29.62
C GLY A 166 6.97 -8.93 28.31
N SER A 167 6.51 -8.07 27.42
CA SER A 167 7.20 -7.70 26.20
C SER A 167 8.54 -7.04 26.49
N ALA A 168 9.52 -7.26 25.63
CA ALA A 168 10.82 -6.60 25.70
C ALA A 168 10.75 -5.12 25.28
N TYR A 169 9.80 -4.79 24.41
CA TYR A 169 9.60 -3.45 23.86
C TYR A 169 8.14 -3.02 23.99
N ARG A 170 7.90 -1.71 24.01
CA ARG A 170 6.55 -1.20 23.79
C ARG A 170 6.16 -1.47 22.34
N ARG A 171 5.04 -2.12 22.14
CA ARG A 171 4.53 -2.46 20.81
C ARG A 171 3.23 -1.72 20.55
N ILE A 172 3.09 -1.21 19.34
CA ILE A 172 1.95 -0.38 18.92
C ILE A 172 1.40 -0.90 17.58
N CYS A 173 0.11 -0.77 17.39
CA CYS A 173 -0.52 -0.92 16.08
C CYS A 173 -1.02 0.45 15.62
N ASN A 174 -0.52 0.93 14.49
CA ASN A 174 -1.06 2.08 13.79
C ASN A 174 -2.09 1.61 12.76
N TRP A 175 -3.14 2.39 12.53
CA TRP A 175 -4.15 2.10 11.52
C TRP A 175 -4.62 3.37 10.81
N VAL A 176 -5.08 3.20 9.56
CA VAL A 176 -5.62 4.27 8.73
C VAL A 176 -6.76 3.76 7.87
N ILE A 177 -7.81 4.55 7.72
CA ILE A 177 -8.86 4.36 6.72
C ILE A 177 -8.47 5.20 5.52
N LEU A 178 -8.19 4.54 4.40
CA LEU A 178 -7.84 5.14 3.13
C LEU A 178 -9.02 5.05 2.17
N GLU A 179 -9.34 6.16 1.51
CA GLU A 179 -10.32 6.17 0.42
C GLU A 179 -9.59 6.37 -0.91
N ASN A 180 -9.83 5.48 -1.84
CA ASN A 180 -9.33 5.58 -3.20
C ASN A 180 -10.09 6.69 -3.94
N LYS A 181 -9.40 7.75 -4.35
CA LYS A 181 -9.96 8.95 -5.01
C LYS A 181 -10.60 8.67 -6.37
N TYR A 182 -10.28 7.54 -6.98
CA TYR A 182 -10.79 7.17 -8.31
C TYR A 182 -12.00 6.25 -8.27
N THR A 183 -12.08 5.40 -7.24
CA THR A 183 -13.17 4.43 -7.09
C THR A 183 -14.14 4.77 -5.96
N ASN A 184 -13.76 5.71 -5.07
CA ASN A 184 -14.41 6.04 -3.81
C ASN A 184 -14.52 4.84 -2.84
N THR A 185 -13.74 3.79 -3.06
CA THR A 185 -13.69 2.63 -2.19
C THR A 185 -12.83 2.95 -0.98
N GLN A 186 -13.36 2.66 0.21
CA GLN A 186 -12.63 2.78 1.47
C GLN A 186 -12.10 1.42 1.90
N PHE A 187 -10.93 1.41 2.53
CA PHE A 187 -10.37 0.24 3.19
C PHE A 187 -9.51 0.65 4.39
N VAL A 188 -9.25 -0.30 5.26
CA VAL A 188 -8.40 -0.10 6.44
C VAL A 188 -7.06 -0.76 6.22
N HIS A 189 -5.98 -0.04 6.52
CA HIS A 189 -4.63 -0.60 6.63
C HIS A 189 -4.17 -0.50 8.08
N LEU A 190 -3.86 -1.65 8.70
CA LEU A 190 -3.24 -1.74 10.02
C LEU A 190 -1.79 -2.19 9.84
N ASN A 191 -0.87 -1.67 10.65
CA ASN A 191 0.54 -2.07 10.65
C ASN A 191 1.09 -2.15 12.07
N THR A 192 1.89 -3.17 12.33
CA THR A 192 2.48 -3.41 13.66
C THR A 192 3.82 -4.13 13.58
N HIS A 193 4.51 -4.19 14.72
CA HIS A 193 5.66 -5.05 14.96
C HIS A 193 5.42 -5.76 16.29
N PHE A 194 5.25 -7.08 16.26
CA PHE A 194 5.03 -7.87 17.48
C PHE A 194 6.32 -8.07 18.27
N ASP A 195 6.18 -8.35 19.53
CA ASP A 195 7.34 -8.56 20.41
C ASP A 195 8.12 -9.82 20.01
N ASN A 196 9.44 -9.71 19.92
CA ASN A 196 10.32 -10.80 19.52
C ASN A 196 10.63 -11.76 20.69
N ALA A 197 10.52 -11.33 21.94
CA ALA A 197 10.89 -12.11 23.12
C ALA A 197 9.69 -12.84 23.74
N SER A 198 8.57 -12.14 24.03
CA SER A 198 7.43 -12.68 24.75
C SER A 198 6.41 -13.36 23.82
N SER A 199 6.30 -14.68 23.89
CA SER A 199 5.25 -15.42 23.17
C SER A 199 3.85 -15.10 23.71
N GLU A 200 3.73 -14.76 25.00
CA GLU A 200 2.45 -14.35 25.59
C GLU A 200 2.02 -12.98 25.09
N ALA A 201 2.97 -12.01 24.97
CA ALA A 201 2.66 -10.73 24.36
C ALA A 201 2.17 -10.91 22.92
N ARG A 202 2.81 -11.76 22.10
CA ARG A 202 2.34 -12.05 20.75
C ARG A 202 0.93 -12.65 20.73
N ARG A 203 0.66 -13.62 21.62
CA ARG A 203 -0.67 -14.27 21.72
C ARG A 203 -1.78 -13.26 22.06
N GLN A 204 -1.53 -12.38 23.01
CA GLN A 204 -2.50 -11.37 23.41
C GLN A 204 -2.67 -10.29 22.31
N SER A 205 -1.56 -9.88 21.68
CA SER A 205 -1.59 -8.95 20.54
C SER A 205 -2.45 -9.46 19.39
N ILE A 206 -2.40 -10.77 19.08
CA ILE A 206 -3.28 -11.40 18.08
C ILE A 206 -4.74 -11.14 18.42
N GLY A 207 -5.13 -11.39 19.68
CA GLY A 207 -6.51 -11.14 20.14
C GLY A 207 -6.93 -9.69 19.93
N MET A 208 -6.07 -8.73 20.31
CA MET A 208 -6.34 -7.29 20.14
C MET A 208 -6.48 -6.90 18.66
N ILE A 209 -5.60 -7.40 17.80
CA ILE A 209 -5.69 -7.15 16.35
C ILE A 209 -7.01 -7.70 15.79
N LEU A 210 -7.38 -8.92 16.13
CA LEU A 210 -8.63 -9.53 15.63
C LEU A 210 -9.87 -8.76 16.13
N GLU A 211 -9.88 -8.30 17.38
CA GLU A 211 -10.96 -7.45 17.89
C GLU A 211 -11.00 -6.11 17.14
N LYS A 212 -9.84 -5.48 16.89
CA LYS A 212 -9.78 -4.23 16.12
C LYS A 212 -10.26 -4.40 14.69
N VAL A 213 -9.91 -5.51 14.04
CA VAL A 213 -10.41 -5.84 12.69
C VAL A 213 -11.93 -6.01 12.67
N LYS A 214 -12.53 -6.60 13.72
CA LYS A 214 -13.98 -6.73 13.86
C LYS A 214 -14.71 -5.39 13.94
N GLU A 215 -14.08 -4.35 14.51
CA GLU A 215 -14.64 -2.99 14.50
C GLU A 215 -14.82 -2.45 13.07
N PHE A 216 -13.96 -2.89 12.14
CA PHE A 216 -13.98 -2.51 10.73
C PHE A 216 -14.66 -3.54 9.81
N LYS A 217 -15.56 -4.37 10.35
CA LYS A 217 -16.19 -5.51 9.63
C LYS A 217 -16.85 -5.17 8.30
N ASP A 218 -17.28 -3.92 8.13
CA ASP A 218 -17.98 -3.44 6.92
C ASP A 218 -17.03 -2.87 5.86
N LEU A 219 -15.72 -2.88 6.13
CA LEU A 219 -14.68 -2.40 5.24
C LEU A 219 -13.70 -3.53 4.85
N PRO A 220 -13.13 -3.48 3.65
CA PRO A 220 -11.94 -4.26 3.34
C PRO A 220 -10.81 -3.89 4.31
N VAL A 221 -10.14 -4.89 4.86
CA VAL A 221 -9.04 -4.71 5.81
C VAL A 221 -7.79 -5.40 5.29
N VAL A 222 -6.67 -4.69 5.33
CA VAL A 222 -5.33 -5.26 5.21
C VAL A 222 -4.56 -5.02 6.50
N PHE A 223 -3.88 -6.04 6.96
CA PHE A 223 -3.01 -6.02 8.12
C PHE A 223 -1.60 -6.45 7.71
N THR A 224 -0.63 -5.59 7.98
CA THR A 224 0.80 -5.80 7.67
C THR A 224 1.63 -5.79 8.94
N GLY A 225 2.77 -6.45 8.90
CA GLY A 225 3.73 -6.36 10.01
C GLY A 225 4.75 -7.48 10.02
N ASP A 226 5.80 -7.24 10.81
CA ASP A 226 6.66 -8.27 11.35
C ASP A 226 5.99 -8.84 12.60
N LEU A 227 5.49 -10.06 12.50
CA LEU A 227 4.72 -10.68 13.58
C LEU A 227 5.57 -11.57 14.49
N ASN A 228 6.88 -11.68 14.20
CA ASN A 228 7.84 -12.42 15.03
C ASN A 228 7.41 -13.85 15.38
N PHE A 229 6.68 -14.50 14.48
CA PHE A 229 6.34 -15.91 14.57
C PHE A 229 6.34 -16.59 13.19
N LEU A 230 6.62 -17.88 13.18
CA LEU A 230 6.72 -18.66 11.95
C LEU A 230 5.35 -19.18 11.49
N GLU A 231 5.17 -19.44 10.19
CA GLU A 231 3.95 -20.01 9.59
C GLU A 231 3.46 -21.33 10.24
N LYS A 232 4.35 -22.10 10.85
CA LYS A 232 4.00 -23.35 11.53
C LYS A 232 3.60 -23.17 13.00
N SER A 233 3.67 -21.94 13.51
CA SER A 233 3.38 -21.64 14.93
C SER A 233 1.89 -21.61 15.23
N MET A 234 1.55 -21.65 16.53
CA MET A 234 0.18 -21.41 16.99
C MET A 234 -0.26 -19.97 16.65
N GLY A 235 0.63 -18.98 16.81
CA GLY A 235 0.31 -17.58 16.49
C GLY A 235 -0.18 -17.40 15.05
N TYR A 236 0.48 -18.03 14.08
CA TYR A 236 0.02 -18.00 12.69
C TYR A 236 -1.37 -18.64 12.52
N LYS A 237 -1.60 -19.81 13.17
CA LYS A 237 -2.90 -20.47 13.11
C LYS A 237 -3.99 -19.60 13.74
N ASP A 238 -3.70 -18.99 14.88
CA ASP A 238 -4.66 -18.17 15.61
C ASP A 238 -5.07 -16.93 14.80
N ILE A 239 -4.10 -16.19 14.25
CA ILE A 239 -4.40 -14.96 13.50
C ILE A 239 -5.07 -15.23 12.15
N THR A 240 -4.85 -16.40 11.55
CA THR A 240 -5.45 -16.78 10.24
C THR A 240 -6.68 -17.67 10.35
N SER A 241 -7.13 -17.99 11.56
CA SER A 241 -8.22 -18.95 11.79
C SER A 241 -9.60 -18.41 11.44
N ASP A 242 -9.83 -17.11 11.58
CA ASP A 242 -11.15 -16.48 11.50
C ASP A 242 -11.21 -15.43 10.38
N ILE A 243 -11.12 -14.16 10.72
CA ILE A 243 -11.38 -13.01 9.82
C ILE A 243 -10.23 -12.75 8.85
N LEU A 244 -8.99 -12.89 9.32
CA LEU A 244 -7.81 -12.59 8.52
C LEU A 244 -7.27 -13.83 7.82
N LYS A 245 -6.85 -13.67 6.58
CA LYS A 245 -6.23 -14.74 5.76
C LYS A 245 -4.94 -14.23 5.14
N ASP A 246 -3.96 -15.12 5.03
CA ASP A 246 -2.66 -14.79 4.46
C ASP A 246 -2.74 -14.67 2.93
N THR A 247 -2.31 -13.53 2.40
CA THR A 247 -2.24 -13.28 0.95
C THR A 247 -1.34 -14.27 0.23
N LYS A 248 -0.30 -14.79 0.89
CA LYS A 248 0.57 -15.85 0.39
C LYS A 248 -0.19 -17.15 0.13
N ALA A 249 -1.14 -17.50 1.00
CA ALA A 249 -1.96 -18.70 0.87
C ALA A 249 -3.09 -18.55 -0.14
N LEU A 250 -3.60 -17.32 -0.32
CA LEU A 250 -4.74 -17.02 -1.18
C LEU A 250 -4.38 -16.71 -2.62
N ALA A 251 -3.21 -16.08 -2.85
CA ALA A 251 -2.81 -15.63 -4.18
C ALA A 251 -2.54 -16.81 -5.12
N LYS A 252 -3.06 -16.70 -6.36
CA LYS A 252 -2.78 -17.70 -7.42
C LYS A 252 -1.33 -17.61 -7.92
N ASP A 253 -0.78 -16.39 -7.98
CA ASP A 253 0.63 -16.13 -8.29
C ASP A 253 1.35 -15.85 -6.98
N THR A 254 2.00 -16.86 -6.43
CA THR A 254 2.62 -16.79 -5.10
C THR A 254 4.06 -17.29 -5.12
N MET A 255 4.92 -16.57 -4.40
CA MET A 255 6.31 -16.94 -4.17
C MET A 255 6.49 -17.53 -2.76
N HIS A 256 6.91 -18.79 -2.69
CA HIS A 256 7.27 -19.41 -1.41
C HIS A 256 8.71 -19.09 -1.06
N SER A 257 8.91 -18.23 -0.06
CA SER A 257 10.23 -17.81 0.39
C SER A 257 10.21 -17.36 1.84
N SER A 258 11.40 -17.44 2.51
CA SER A 258 11.62 -16.71 3.77
C SER A 258 11.51 -15.21 3.56
N THR A 259 11.09 -14.48 4.59
CA THR A 259 11.08 -13.01 4.62
C THR A 259 12.22 -12.46 5.46
N PHE A 260 12.74 -13.22 6.42
CA PHE A 260 13.92 -12.89 7.22
C PHE A 260 15.15 -13.64 6.75
N HIS A 261 16.32 -13.00 6.74
CA HIS A 261 17.57 -13.64 6.28
C HIS A 261 18.81 -13.25 7.09
N ASN A 262 18.79 -12.21 7.90
CA ASN A 262 19.91 -11.76 8.73
C ASN A 262 21.27 -11.83 8.00
N ALA A 263 21.33 -11.32 6.77
CA ALA A 263 22.46 -11.41 5.83
C ALA A 263 22.89 -12.83 5.40
N ASP A 264 22.32 -13.89 5.95
CA ASP A 264 22.56 -15.28 5.56
C ASP A 264 21.28 -16.01 5.14
N PRO A 265 20.85 -15.88 3.87
CA PRO A 265 19.65 -16.56 3.38
C PRO A 265 19.66 -18.08 3.51
N ASN A 266 20.85 -18.69 3.63
CA ASN A 266 20.94 -20.14 3.76
C ASN A 266 20.64 -20.62 5.18
N ALA A 267 20.98 -19.81 6.20
CA ALA A 267 20.66 -20.11 7.60
C ALA A 267 19.16 -19.98 7.91
N TYR A 268 18.44 -19.10 7.18
CA TYR A 268 17.05 -18.71 7.47
C TYR A 268 16.05 -19.07 6.37
N LYS A 269 16.18 -20.23 5.73
CA LYS A 269 15.38 -20.65 4.55
C LYS A 269 13.87 -20.68 4.76
N ASP A 270 13.41 -20.96 5.96
CA ASP A 270 11.99 -21.12 6.29
C ASP A 270 11.47 -20.05 7.27
N PHE A 271 12.20 -18.94 7.42
CA PHE A 271 11.85 -17.88 8.34
C PHE A 271 10.94 -16.87 7.65
N VAL A 272 9.63 -17.09 7.74
CA VAL A 272 8.60 -16.12 7.36
C VAL A 272 8.13 -15.45 8.64
N LEU A 273 8.43 -14.18 8.80
CA LEU A 273 8.08 -13.35 9.97
C LEU A 273 7.18 -12.18 9.57
N ASP A 274 7.25 -11.77 8.30
CA ASP A 274 6.56 -10.62 7.76
C ASP A 274 5.33 -11.07 6.96
N TYR A 275 4.18 -10.49 7.27
CA TYR A 275 2.90 -10.94 6.73
C TYR A 275 2.08 -9.79 6.15
N ILE A 276 1.33 -10.09 5.11
CA ILE A 276 0.24 -9.27 4.59
C ILE A 276 -1.02 -10.12 4.67
N LEU A 277 -1.87 -9.83 5.66
CA LEU A 277 -3.13 -10.53 5.88
C LEU A 277 -4.30 -9.65 5.44
N ILE A 278 -5.34 -10.27 4.92
CA ILE A 278 -6.55 -9.58 4.44
C ILE A 278 -7.81 -10.24 4.98
N ASN A 279 -8.90 -9.46 5.10
CA ASN A 279 -10.23 -10.03 5.32
C ASN A 279 -10.92 -10.33 3.97
N ASP A 280 -12.14 -10.87 4.02
CA ASP A 280 -12.93 -11.23 2.84
C ASP A 280 -13.34 -10.04 1.97
N GLY A 281 -13.13 -8.80 2.42
CA GLY A 281 -13.29 -7.58 1.64
C GLY A 281 -12.25 -7.41 0.54
N PHE A 282 -11.18 -8.22 0.55
CA PHE A 282 -10.14 -8.26 -0.48
C PHE A 282 -9.97 -9.64 -1.09
N LYS A 283 -9.51 -9.67 -2.34
CA LYS A 283 -9.00 -10.86 -3.04
C LYS A 283 -7.50 -10.70 -3.28
N ALA A 284 -6.70 -11.69 -2.88
CA ALA A 284 -5.28 -11.72 -3.19
C ALA A 284 -5.07 -12.15 -4.64
N VAL A 285 -4.33 -11.34 -5.40
CA VAL A 285 -4.03 -11.57 -6.82
C VAL A 285 -2.61 -12.11 -6.99
N LYS A 286 -1.64 -11.48 -6.33
CA LYS A 286 -0.22 -11.84 -6.38
C LYS A 286 0.41 -11.65 -5.01
N TYR A 287 1.38 -12.52 -4.68
CA TYR A 287 2.25 -12.39 -3.50
C TYR A 287 3.71 -12.59 -3.94
N GLU A 288 4.59 -11.72 -3.48
CA GLU A 288 6.01 -11.75 -3.87
C GLU A 288 6.90 -11.31 -2.71
N VAL A 289 8.07 -11.95 -2.60
CA VAL A 289 9.16 -11.56 -1.69
C VAL A 289 10.28 -10.96 -2.52
N ILE A 290 10.63 -9.70 -2.29
CA ILE A 290 11.59 -8.94 -3.08
C ILE A 290 13.00 -9.19 -2.58
N LYS A 291 13.72 -10.08 -3.25
CA LYS A 291 15.09 -10.49 -2.91
C LYS A 291 16.19 -9.70 -3.61
N LYS A 292 15.81 -8.62 -4.29
CA LYS A 292 16.75 -7.78 -5.03
C LYS A 292 17.76 -7.14 -4.08
N ARG A 293 19.04 -7.19 -4.49
CA ARG A 293 20.12 -6.45 -3.83
C ARG A 293 20.34 -5.12 -4.55
N TYR A 294 20.63 -4.08 -3.79
CA TYR A 294 21.00 -2.76 -4.30
C TYR A 294 22.50 -2.53 -4.04
N ASN A 295 23.24 -2.22 -5.09
CA ASN A 295 24.71 -2.11 -5.02
C ASN A 295 25.35 -3.34 -4.35
N PHE A 296 24.87 -4.55 -4.71
CA PHE A 296 25.28 -5.86 -4.18
C PHE A 296 24.97 -6.08 -2.69
N ARG A 297 24.10 -5.27 -2.08
CA ARG A 297 23.74 -5.31 -0.66
C ARG A 297 22.24 -5.50 -0.44
N TYR A 298 21.90 -6.02 0.71
CA TYR A 298 20.52 -6.06 1.18
C TYR A 298 20.12 -4.70 1.74
N ILE A 299 18.85 -4.34 1.56
CA ILE A 299 18.27 -3.09 2.09
C ILE A 299 17.87 -3.19 3.57
N SER A 300 17.74 -4.40 4.08
CA SER A 300 17.43 -4.78 5.45
C SER A 300 17.92 -6.19 5.71
N ASP A 301 17.83 -6.71 6.92
CA ASP A 301 17.93 -8.12 7.26
C ASP A 301 16.63 -8.89 7.00
N HIS A 302 15.57 -8.16 6.65
CA HIS A 302 14.33 -8.69 6.08
C HIS A 302 14.23 -8.38 4.59
N TYR A 303 13.48 -9.22 3.86
CA TYR A 303 13.04 -8.92 2.50
C TYR A 303 11.70 -8.17 2.54
N ALA A 304 11.53 -7.20 1.66
CA ALA A 304 10.23 -6.60 1.46
C ALA A 304 9.24 -7.64 0.93
N VAL A 305 8.04 -7.68 1.52
CA VAL A 305 6.93 -8.50 1.07
C VAL A 305 5.92 -7.63 0.35
N VAL A 306 5.48 -8.06 -0.82
CA VAL A 306 4.51 -7.34 -1.64
C VAL A 306 3.32 -8.23 -1.96
N ALA A 307 2.12 -7.69 -1.80
CA ALA A 307 0.89 -8.30 -2.26
C ALA A 307 0.12 -7.35 -3.18
N LYS A 308 -0.40 -7.87 -4.27
CA LYS A 308 -1.40 -7.20 -5.10
C LYS A 308 -2.76 -7.72 -4.71
N VAL A 309 -3.66 -6.84 -4.31
CA VAL A 309 -5.02 -7.17 -3.92
C VAL A 309 -6.04 -6.42 -4.76
N GLU A 310 -7.24 -6.95 -4.83
CA GLU A 310 -8.43 -6.36 -5.45
C GLU A 310 -9.55 -6.32 -4.42
N VAL A 311 -10.32 -5.22 -4.39
CA VAL A 311 -11.50 -5.16 -3.51
C VAL A 311 -12.52 -6.19 -3.99
N ALA A 312 -13.03 -7.01 -3.06
CA ALA A 312 -14.06 -7.98 -3.37
C ALA A 312 -15.36 -7.28 -3.77
N SER A 313 -15.93 -7.68 -4.90
CA SER A 313 -17.20 -7.16 -5.44
C SER A 313 -18.39 -7.82 -4.75
#